data_8cf2ba529b340ca5176a4701a59af6a2
#
_entry.id   8cf2ba529b340ca5176a4701a59af6a2
#
_cell.length_a   1.000
_cell.length_b   1.000
_cell.length_c   1.000
_cell.angle_alpha   90.00
_cell.angle_beta   90.00
_cell.angle_gamma   90.00
#
_symmetry.space_group_name_H-M   'P 1'
#
loop_
_entity.id
_entity.type
_entity.pdbx_description
1 polymer ?
#
loop_
_entity_poly.entity_id
_entity_poly.type
_entity_poly.pdbx_seq_one_letter_code
_entity_poly.pdbx_strand_id
1 'polypeptide(L)'
;AAAGLTPTGLHGLDDLAALAFTRKDHLREHYPWGLFAVPRALLARIHASSGTKGKPTVVGYTRRDLDVWREVMARSLAAAGAEPGHLLQIAYGYGLFTGGLGFHDGAEHMGLTVVPVSSGNTLRQILLLQDFRPQGLACTPSFALHIGETMRDAGQDPRALAIRYGLFGAEPWTEAMRGQ
;
A
#
# COMPACT_ATOMS: atom_id res chain seq x y z
N ALA A 1 29.68 6.94 -2.06
CA ALA A 1 30.92 7.76 -2.15
C ALA A 1 32.05 7.11 -2.98
N ALA A 2 31.81 5.94 -3.59
CA ALA A 2 32.84 5.24 -4.36
C ALA A 2 33.23 5.95 -5.69
N ALA A 3 32.43 6.87 -6.19
CA ALA A 3 32.71 7.57 -7.46
C ALA A 3 33.24 9.01 -7.29
N GLY A 4 33.48 9.48 -6.07
CA GLY A 4 33.95 10.86 -5.81
C GLY A 4 32.94 11.95 -6.24
N LEU A 5 31.73 11.59 -6.63
CA LEU A 5 30.71 12.51 -7.07
C LEU A 5 30.03 13.18 -5.86
N THR A 6 29.87 14.48 -5.95
CA THR A 6 29.10 15.29 -5.01
C THR A 6 27.76 15.69 -5.65
N PRO A 7 26.72 16.03 -4.88
CA PRO A 7 25.46 16.53 -5.44
C PRO A 7 25.65 17.74 -6.36
N THR A 8 26.64 18.58 -6.09
CA THR A 8 27.00 19.76 -6.90
C THR A 8 27.78 19.43 -8.18
N GLY A 9 28.23 18.19 -8.34
CA GLY A 9 28.88 17.68 -9.54
C GLY A 9 27.94 17.03 -10.56
N LEU A 10 26.63 17.05 -10.30
CA LEU A 10 25.60 16.53 -11.21
C LEU A 10 24.90 17.73 -11.85
N HIS A 11 25.02 17.88 -13.16
CA HIS A 11 24.51 19.02 -13.91
C HIS A 11 23.38 18.66 -14.88
N GLY A 12 23.17 17.36 -15.16
CA GLY A 12 22.15 16.91 -16.09
C GLY A 12 21.91 15.39 -16.04
N LEU A 13 20.98 14.93 -16.89
CA LEU A 13 20.61 13.51 -16.96
C LEU A 13 21.77 12.62 -17.47
N ASP A 14 22.66 13.16 -18.28
CA ASP A 14 23.82 12.43 -18.81
C ASP A 14 24.79 12.00 -17.70
N ASP A 15 24.82 12.72 -16.59
CA ASP A 15 25.66 12.42 -15.43
C ASP A 15 25.16 11.19 -14.64
N LEU A 16 23.92 10.74 -14.88
CA LEU A 16 23.36 9.55 -14.23
C LEU A 16 24.18 8.29 -14.51
N ALA A 17 24.81 8.21 -15.68
CA ALA A 17 25.67 7.08 -16.04
C ALA A 17 26.90 6.92 -15.12
N ALA A 18 27.31 7.99 -14.44
CA ALA A 18 28.43 7.99 -13.49
C ALA A 18 28.01 7.55 -12.07
N LEU A 19 26.72 7.43 -11.79
CA LEU A 19 26.21 6.99 -10.49
C LEU A 19 26.22 5.47 -10.38
N ALA A 20 26.69 4.96 -9.24
CA ALA A 20 26.62 3.53 -8.94
C ALA A 20 25.19 3.11 -8.64
N PHE A 21 24.79 1.92 -9.10
CA PHE A 21 23.47 1.35 -8.76
C PHE A 21 23.38 1.02 -7.28
N THR A 22 22.23 1.34 -6.69
CA THR A 22 21.86 0.84 -5.37
C THR A 22 21.14 -0.51 -5.52
N ARG A 23 21.61 -1.51 -4.77
CA ARG A 23 21.01 -2.87 -4.73
C ARG A 23 20.36 -3.12 -3.38
N LYS A 24 19.47 -4.12 -3.33
CA LYS A 24 18.78 -4.49 -2.09
C LYS A 24 19.74 -4.88 -0.96
N ASP A 25 20.87 -5.47 -1.28
CA ASP A 25 21.88 -5.85 -0.29
C ASP A 25 22.50 -4.64 0.38
N HIS A 26 22.74 -3.54 -0.35
CA HIS A 26 23.21 -2.28 0.25
C HIS A 26 22.25 -1.75 1.32
N LEU A 27 20.92 -1.91 1.13
CA LEU A 27 19.93 -1.52 2.13
C LEU A 27 20.01 -2.37 3.40
N ARG A 28 20.41 -3.64 3.28
CA ARG A 28 20.57 -4.56 4.42
C ARG A 28 21.89 -4.34 5.16
N GLU A 29 22.99 -4.11 4.42
CA GLU A 29 24.30 -3.83 4.95
C GLU A 29 24.32 -2.55 5.79
N HIS A 30 23.54 -1.55 5.37
CA HIS A 30 23.41 -0.26 6.04
C HIS A 30 22.19 -0.18 6.99
N TYR A 31 21.61 -1.33 7.32
CA TYR A 31 20.48 -1.41 8.26
C TYR A 31 20.85 -0.88 9.66
N PRO A 32 19.97 -0.15 10.35
CA PRO A 32 18.66 0.30 9.88
C PRO A 32 18.67 1.70 9.24
N TRP A 33 19.69 2.53 9.43
CA TRP A 33 19.65 3.98 9.16
C TRP A 33 20.66 4.48 8.12
N GLY A 34 21.60 3.65 7.70
CA GLY A 34 22.80 4.10 7.03
C GLY A 34 22.62 4.72 5.63
N LEU A 35 21.49 4.48 4.95
CA LEU A 35 21.16 5.05 3.65
C LEU A 35 20.05 6.11 3.70
N PHE A 36 19.71 6.62 4.87
CA PHE A 36 18.74 7.71 4.97
C PHE A 36 19.39 9.03 4.57
N ALA A 37 18.72 9.76 3.68
CA ALA A 37 19.18 11.07 3.19
C ALA A 37 18.94 12.22 4.18
N VAL A 38 18.21 11.96 5.27
CA VAL A 38 17.85 12.96 6.29
C VAL A 38 18.17 12.45 7.69
N PRO A 39 18.41 13.35 8.66
CA PRO A 39 18.53 13.00 10.07
C PRO A 39 17.28 12.31 10.62
N ARG A 40 17.44 11.36 11.54
CA ARG A 40 16.35 10.63 12.19
C ARG A 40 15.28 11.52 12.80
N ALA A 41 15.65 12.67 13.31
CA ALA A 41 14.73 13.65 13.93
C ALA A 41 13.69 14.20 12.93
N LEU A 42 13.93 14.10 11.63
CA LEU A 42 13.01 14.53 10.58
C LEU A 42 12.07 13.41 10.11
N LEU A 43 12.26 12.17 10.58
CA LEU A 43 11.40 11.05 10.21
C LEU A 43 10.09 11.13 10.97
N ALA A 44 8.98 11.00 10.25
CA ALA A 44 7.62 10.95 10.79
C ALA A 44 7.10 9.51 10.87
N ARG A 45 7.58 8.62 9.99
CA ARG A 45 7.12 7.23 9.92
C ARG A 45 8.22 6.32 9.37
N ILE A 46 8.21 5.06 9.79
CA ILE A 46 9.10 4.02 9.31
C ILE A 46 8.25 2.85 8.82
N HIS A 47 8.59 2.34 7.66
CA HIS A 47 8.08 1.08 7.14
C HIS A 47 9.22 0.12 6.84
N ALA A 48 8.91 -1.17 6.77
CA ALA A 48 9.89 -2.18 6.40
C ALA A 48 9.24 -3.34 5.64
N SER A 49 10.03 -4.02 4.83
CA SER A 49 9.64 -5.27 4.21
C SER A 49 9.57 -6.40 5.25
N SER A 50 8.89 -7.51 4.91
CA SER A 50 8.72 -8.68 5.79
C SER A 50 10.02 -9.36 6.23
N GLY A 51 11.14 -9.10 5.57
CA GLY A 51 12.45 -9.63 5.97
C GLY A 51 12.61 -11.15 5.86
N THR A 52 11.87 -11.82 5.01
CA THR A 52 11.86 -13.30 4.84
C THR A 52 13.24 -13.95 4.65
N LYS A 53 14.25 -13.17 4.26
CA LYS A 53 15.65 -13.62 4.07
C LYS A 53 16.64 -12.80 4.91
N GLY A 54 16.37 -12.58 6.21
CA GLY A 54 17.25 -11.83 7.11
C GLY A 54 16.71 -10.48 7.53
N LYS A 55 17.58 -9.46 7.69
CA LYS A 55 17.16 -8.12 8.12
C LYS A 55 16.20 -7.49 7.12
N PRO A 56 15.11 -6.85 7.59
CA PRO A 56 14.17 -6.17 6.70
C PRO A 56 14.81 -5.00 5.98
N THR A 57 14.27 -4.64 4.83
CA THR A 57 14.59 -3.37 4.19
C THR A 57 13.75 -2.28 4.84
N VAL A 58 14.41 -1.29 5.42
CA VAL A 58 13.78 -0.18 6.15
C VAL A 58 13.67 1.05 5.26
N VAL A 59 12.52 1.70 5.28
CA VAL A 59 12.26 2.96 4.58
C VAL A 59 11.73 3.99 5.59
N GLY A 60 12.36 5.15 5.66
CA GLY A 60 11.93 6.26 6.50
C GLY A 60 11.23 7.34 5.67
N TYR A 61 10.14 7.84 6.18
CA TYR A 61 9.34 8.90 5.57
C TYR A 61 9.37 10.16 6.42
N THR A 62 9.69 11.29 5.81
CA THR A 62 9.44 12.61 6.39
C THR A 62 7.96 12.97 6.29
N ARG A 63 7.52 14.07 6.93
CA ARG A 63 6.15 14.58 6.76
C ARG A 63 5.85 14.89 5.30
N ARG A 64 6.80 15.50 4.58
CA ARG A 64 6.64 15.80 3.15
C ARG A 64 6.47 14.52 2.31
N ASP A 65 7.24 13.48 2.60
CA ASP A 65 7.09 12.19 1.89
C ASP A 65 5.70 11.58 2.12
N LEU A 66 5.19 11.68 3.35
CA LEU A 66 3.83 11.22 3.67
C LEU A 66 2.76 12.04 2.97
N ASP A 67 2.94 13.36 2.81
CA ASP A 67 2.01 14.21 2.06
C ASP A 67 2.01 13.84 0.57
N VAL A 68 3.19 13.61 -0.03
CA VAL A 68 3.29 13.12 -1.41
C VAL A 68 2.63 11.75 -1.55
N TRP A 69 2.89 10.83 -0.62
CA TRP A 69 2.30 9.48 -0.66
C TRP A 69 0.77 9.54 -0.56
N ARG A 70 0.24 10.34 0.35
CA ARG A 70 -1.19 10.59 0.51
C ARG A 70 -1.84 11.07 -0.78
N GLU A 71 -1.22 12.04 -1.45
CA GLU A 71 -1.68 12.58 -2.73
C GLU A 71 -1.68 11.52 -3.84
N VAL A 72 -0.60 10.75 -4.01
CA VAL A 72 -0.54 9.73 -5.07
C VAL A 72 -1.50 8.57 -4.81
N MET A 73 -1.76 8.23 -3.54
CA MET A 73 -2.77 7.24 -3.18
C MET A 73 -4.19 7.73 -3.45
N ALA A 74 -4.50 9.00 -3.16
CA ALA A 74 -5.78 9.62 -3.51
C ALA A 74 -6.01 9.59 -5.02
N ARG A 75 -4.99 9.89 -5.83
CA ARG A 75 -5.07 9.78 -7.30
C ARG A 75 -5.32 8.36 -7.76
N SER A 76 -4.69 7.37 -7.12
CA SER A 76 -4.91 5.94 -7.44
C SER A 76 -6.34 5.51 -7.12
N LEU A 77 -6.90 5.97 -5.99
CA LEU A 77 -8.28 5.74 -5.60
C LEU A 77 -9.26 6.39 -6.60
N ALA A 78 -9.01 7.64 -6.99
CA ALA A 78 -9.81 8.34 -8.00
C ALA A 78 -9.80 7.61 -9.35
N ALA A 79 -8.64 7.11 -9.78
CA ALA A 79 -8.51 6.34 -11.02
C ALA A 79 -9.29 5.01 -10.98
N ALA A 80 -9.51 4.45 -9.80
CA ALA A 80 -10.36 3.27 -9.60
C ALA A 80 -11.86 3.59 -9.52
N GLY A 81 -12.26 4.85 -9.55
CA GLY A 81 -13.65 5.30 -9.48
C GLY A 81 -14.13 5.66 -8.06
N ALA A 82 -13.21 5.89 -7.12
CA ALA A 82 -13.58 6.41 -5.81
C ALA A 82 -13.97 7.88 -5.91
N GLU A 83 -14.98 8.27 -5.11
CA GLU A 83 -15.48 9.64 -5.02
C GLU A 83 -15.57 10.08 -3.55
N PRO A 84 -15.42 11.38 -3.25
CA PRO A 84 -15.64 11.89 -1.90
C PRO A 84 -16.99 11.43 -1.33
N GLY A 85 -16.99 11.03 -0.05
CA GLY A 85 -18.19 10.50 0.61
C GLY A 85 -18.41 9.00 0.44
N HIS A 86 -17.67 8.31 -0.46
CA HIS A 86 -17.70 6.84 -0.48
C HIS A 86 -17.07 6.25 0.78
N LEU A 87 -17.49 5.01 1.13
CA LEU A 87 -16.83 4.19 2.13
C LEU A 87 -15.84 3.25 1.44
N LEU A 88 -14.65 3.15 2.01
CA LEU A 88 -13.61 2.20 1.59
C LEU A 88 -13.28 1.23 2.73
N GLN A 89 -13.57 -0.05 2.55
CA GLN A 89 -13.10 -1.08 3.48
C GLN A 89 -11.67 -1.46 3.14
N ILE A 90 -10.76 -1.35 4.12
CA ILE A 90 -9.35 -1.70 3.98
C ILE A 90 -9.09 -3.01 4.71
N ALA A 91 -8.87 -4.07 3.95
CA ALA A 91 -8.54 -5.40 4.41
C ALA A 91 -7.05 -5.75 4.21
N TYR A 92 -6.19 -4.73 4.09
CA TYR A 92 -4.73 -4.86 4.22
C TYR A 92 -4.31 -4.73 5.67
N GLY A 93 -3.24 -5.42 6.06
CA GLY A 93 -2.66 -5.30 7.40
C GLY A 93 -2.18 -3.88 7.69
N TYR A 94 -2.48 -3.41 8.89
CA TYR A 94 -1.95 -2.17 9.46
C TYR A 94 -0.72 -2.49 10.29
N GLY A 95 0.45 -2.13 9.82
CA GLY A 95 1.69 -2.45 10.51
C GLY A 95 2.91 -1.89 9.80
N LEU A 96 4.03 -2.57 9.96
CA LEU A 96 5.31 -2.12 9.42
C LEU A 96 5.34 -2.13 7.88
N PHE A 97 4.52 -2.97 7.24
CA PHE A 97 4.34 -2.99 5.79
C PHE A 97 3.44 -1.82 5.32
N THR A 98 3.62 -1.39 4.08
CA THR A 98 3.06 -0.13 3.57
C THR A 98 1.57 -0.15 3.20
N GLY A 99 0.97 -1.32 2.98
CA GLY A 99 -0.35 -1.45 2.34
C GLY A 99 -1.48 -0.69 3.04
N GLY A 100 -1.83 -1.08 4.27
CA GLY A 100 -3.00 -0.53 4.98
C GLY A 100 -2.93 0.99 5.17
N LEU A 101 -1.81 1.50 5.70
CA LEU A 101 -1.65 2.93 6.00
C LEU A 101 -1.62 3.81 4.75
N GLY A 102 -1.07 3.31 3.62
CA GLY A 102 -1.07 4.07 2.38
C GLY A 102 -2.49 4.31 1.84
N PHE A 103 -3.31 3.26 1.81
CA PHE A 103 -4.72 3.39 1.42
C PHE A 103 -5.51 4.25 2.40
N HIS A 104 -5.29 4.10 3.69
CA HIS A 104 -5.94 4.88 4.74
C HIS A 104 -5.71 6.38 4.56
N ASP A 105 -4.44 6.78 4.58
CA ASP A 105 -4.05 8.19 4.46
C ASP A 105 -4.56 8.82 3.15
N GLY A 106 -4.49 8.08 2.03
CA GLY A 106 -4.97 8.54 0.73
C GLY A 106 -6.49 8.66 0.64
N ALA A 107 -7.21 7.70 1.25
CA ALA A 107 -8.67 7.71 1.29
C ALA A 107 -9.19 8.89 2.13
N GLU A 108 -8.67 9.10 3.33
CA GLU A 108 -9.03 10.26 4.16
C GLU A 108 -8.72 11.57 3.47
N HIS A 109 -7.56 11.67 2.80
CA HIS A 109 -7.16 12.86 2.04
C HIS A 109 -8.15 13.19 0.90
N MET A 110 -8.70 12.16 0.28
CA MET A 110 -9.69 12.30 -0.79
C MET A 110 -11.12 12.59 -0.27
N GLY A 111 -11.35 12.48 1.04
CA GLY A 111 -12.67 12.65 1.64
C GLY A 111 -13.55 11.39 1.64
N LEU A 112 -12.93 10.21 1.61
CA LEU A 112 -13.62 8.94 1.83
C LEU A 112 -13.75 8.66 3.33
N THR A 113 -14.76 7.88 3.69
CA THR A 113 -14.84 7.26 5.02
C THR A 113 -14.14 5.91 5.01
N VAL A 114 -13.13 5.75 5.86
CA VAL A 114 -12.35 4.52 5.93
C VAL A 114 -12.93 3.54 6.94
N VAL A 115 -13.08 2.28 6.55
CA VAL A 115 -13.39 1.14 7.43
C VAL A 115 -12.09 0.31 7.60
N PRO A 116 -11.29 0.55 8.67
CA PRO A 116 -9.94 0.00 8.81
C PRO A 116 -9.95 -1.38 9.47
N VAL A 117 -10.49 -2.38 8.79
CA VAL A 117 -10.70 -3.74 9.35
C VAL A 117 -9.39 -4.48 9.56
N SER A 118 -8.35 -4.16 8.78
CA SER A 118 -7.09 -4.92 8.70
C SER A 118 -7.26 -6.27 8.00
N SER A 119 -6.21 -7.07 7.93
CA SER A 119 -6.23 -8.38 7.26
C SER A 119 -6.82 -9.49 8.13
N GLY A 120 -7.31 -10.56 7.50
CA GLY A 120 -7.82 -11.75 8.17
C GLY A 120 -9.27 -11.63 8.64
N ASN A 121 -9.71 -12.62 9.42
CA ASN A 121 -11.07 -12.76 9.95
C ASN A 121 -12.17 -12.56 8.88
N THR A 122 -12.24 -13.47 7.92
CA THR A 122 -13.12 -13.40 6.74
C THR A 122 -14.59 -13.17 7.10
N LEU A 123 -15.09 -13.82 8.13
CA LEU A 123 -16.50 -13.65 8.54
C LEU A 123 -16.78 -12.23 9.03
N ARG A 124 -15.84 -11.62 9.76
CA ARG A 124 -15.95 -10.22 10.17
C ARG A 124 -15.89 -9.27 8.99
N GLN A 125 -15.02 -9.57 7.99
CA GLN A 125 -14.98 -8.77 6.76
C GLN A 125 -16.32 -8.78 6.05
N ILE A 126 -16.95 -9.96 5.89
CA ILE A 126 -18.25 -10.13 5.24
C ILE A 126 -19.34 -9.38 6.01
N LEU A 127 -19.38 -9.53 7.34
CA LEU A 127 -20.34 -8.82 8.19
C LEU A 127 -20.28 -7.31 7.95
N LEU A 128 -19.06 -6.73 7.97
CA LEU A 128 -18.89 -5.29 7.80
C LEU A 128 -19.18 -4.84 6.35
N LEU A 129 -18.89 -5.66 5.33
CA LEU A 129 -19.27 -5.39 3.95
C LEU A 129 -20.82 -5.34 3.78
N GLN A 130 -21.54 -6.18 4.51
CA GLN A 130 -23.00 -6.20 4.50
C GLN A 130 -23.62 -5.03 5.28
N ASP A 131 -23.11 -4.78 6.47
CA ASP A 131 -23.68 -3.77 7.39
C ASP A 131 -23.36 -2.34 6.95
N PHE A 132 -22.09 -2.06 6.64
CA PHE A 132 -21.65 -0.70 6.27
C PHE A 132 -21.82 -0.39 4.78
N ARG A 133 -21.98 -1.41 3.95
CA ARG A 133 -22.21 -1.30 2.51
C ARG A 133 -21.19 -0.39 1.81
N PRO A 134 -19.85 -0.60 2.03
CA PRO A 134 -18.84 0.23 1.39
C PRO A 134 -18.87 0.09 -0.13
N GLN A 135 -18.54 1.18 -0.84
CA GLN A 135 -18.43 1.20 -2.30
C GLN A 135 -17.09 0.68 -2.78
N GLY A 136 -16.07 0.72 -1.93
CA GLY A 136 -14.72 0.28 -2.26
C GLY A 136 -14.19 -0.82 -1.34
N LEU A 137 -13.37 -1.71 -1.90
CA LEU A 137 -12.62 -2.73 -1.16
C LEU A 137 -11.14 -2.69 -1.57
N ALA A 138 -10.25 -2.62 -0.58
CA ALA A 138 -8.81 -2.73 -0.78
C ALA A 138 -8.25 -3.95 -0.05
N CYS A 139 -7.75 -4.95 -0.79
CA CYS A 139 -7.18 -6.19 -0.25
C CYS A 139 -6.27 -6.89 -1.27
N THR A 140 -5.71 -8.05 -0.92
CA THR A 140 -5.04 -8.90 -1.92
C THR A 140 -6.07 -9.57 -2.84
N PRO A 141 -5.72 -9.87 -4.11
CA PRO A 141 -6.62 -10.57 -5.04
C PRO A 141 -7.14 -11.90 -4.49
N SER A 142 -6.27 -12.73 -3.93
CA SER A 142 -6.66 -14.01 -3.33
C SER A 142 -7.63 -13.85 -2.17
N PHE A 143 -7.50 -12.78 -1.37
CA PHE A 143 -8.40 -12.53 -0.27
C PHE A 143 -9.78 -12.04 -0.73
N ALA A 144 -9.85 -11.26 -1.82
CA ALA A 144 -11.12 -10.90 -2.45
C ALA A 144 -11.90 -12.13 -2.93
N LEU A 145 -11.21 -13.05 -3.62
CA LEU A 145 -11.81 -14.32 -4.05
C LEU A 145 -12.29 -15.14 -2.86
N HIS A 146 -11.47 -15.26 -1.82
CA HIS A 146 -11.82 -16.00 -0.60
C HIS A 146 -13.06 -15.42 0.12
N ILE A 147 -13.22 -14.11 0.14
CA ILE A 147 -14.44 -13.45 0.65
C ILE A 147 -15.66 -13.91 -0.20
N GLY A 148 -15.55 -13.83 -1.52
CA GLY A 148 -16.63 -14.23 -2.43
C GLY A 148 -17.00 -15.71 -2.33
N GLU A 149 -16.02 -16.59 -2.23
CA GLU A 149 -16.21 -18.03 -2.01
C GLU A 149 -16.88 -18.32 -0.69
N THR A 150 -16.39 -17.73 0.41
CA THR A 150 -16.99 -17.90 1.75
C THR A 150 -18.45 -17.45 1.79
N MET A 151 -18.78 -16.37 1.09
CA MET A 151 -20.19 -15.92 0.97
C MET A 151 -21.05 -16.95 0.21
N ARG A 152 -20.55 -17.44 -0.94
CA ARG A 152 -21.27 -18.47 -1.74
C ARG A 152 -21.50 -19.75 -0.94
N ASP A 153 -20.48 -20.21 -0.22
CA ASP A 153 -20.58 -21.42 0.63
C ASP A 153 -21.62 -21.25 1.76
N ALA A 154 -21.82 -20.01 2.22
CA ALA A 154 -22.87 -19.65 3.17
C ALA A 154 -24.24 -19.38 2.53
N GLY A 155 -24.40 -19.64 1.23
CA GLY A 155 -25.65 -19.38 0.50
C GLY A 155 -25.95 -17.91 0.23
N GLN A 156 -24.94 -17.04 0.32
CA GLN A 156 -25.05 -15.59 0.09
C GLN A 156 -24.52 -15.22 -1.30
N ASP A 157 -25.16 -14.27 -1.98
CA ASP A 157 -24.70 -13.78 -3.28
C ASP A 157 -23.72 -12.60 -3.08
N PRO A 158 -22.44 -12.74 -3.43
CA PRO A 158 -21.48 -11.62 -3.35
C PRO A 158 -21.87 -10.39 -4.17
N ARG A 159 -22.68 -10.57 -5.23
CA ARG A 159 -23.16 -9.47 -6.08
C ARG A 159 -24.19 -8.57 -5.38
N ALA A 160 -24.73 -9.00 -4.23
CA ALA A 160 -25.60 -8.18 -3.39
C ALA A 160 -24.84 -7.12 -2.57
N LEU A 161 -23.50 -7.21 -2.50
CA LEU A 161 -22.66 -6.20 -1.86
C LEU A 161 -22.73 -4.86 -2.61
N ALA A 162 -22.50 -3.76 -1.90
CA ALA A 162 -22.51 -2.42 -2.48
C ALA A 162 -21.19 -2.06 -3.20
N ILE A 163 -20.25 -2.99 -3.31
CA ILE A 163 -18.93 -2.78 -3.91
C ILE A 163 -19.08 -2.37 -5.37
N ARG A 164 -18.44 -1.27 -5.76
CA ARG A 164 -18.39 -0.73 -7.12
C ARG A 164 -16.98 -0.76 -7.71
N TYR A 165 -15.96 -0.69 -6.86
CA TYR A 165 -14.56 -0.71 -7.27
C TYR A 165 -13.71 -1.46 -6.24
N GLY A 166 -12.60 -2.03 -6.71
CA GLY A 166 -11.63 -2.70 -5.87
C GLY A 166 -10.20 -2.28 -6.21
N LEU A 167 -9.34 -2.21 -5.21
CA LEU A 167 -7.91 -2.01 -5.39
C LEU A 167 -7.18 -3.24 -4.85
N PHE A 168 -6.71 -4.06 -5.78
CA PHE A 168 -6.10 -5.35 -5.47
C PHE A 168 -4.61 -5.35 -5.81
N GLY A 169 -3.78 -5.87 -4.92
CA GLY A 169 -2.34 -5.90 -5.13
C GLY A 169 -1.60 -6.68 -4.04
N ALA A 170 -0.30 -6.45 -3.95
CA ALA A 170 0.66 -7.12 -3.08
C ALA A 170 0.99 -8.58 -3.47
N GLU A 171 0.29 -9.14 -4.44
CA GLU A 171 0.58 -10.44 -5.03
C GLU A 171 0.23 -10.44 -6.53
N PRO A 172 0.85 -11.30 -7.36
CA PRO A 172 0.47 -11.46 -8.76
C PRO A 172 -0.92 -12.11 -8.86
N TRP A 173 -1.68 -11.73 -9.88
CA TRP A 173 -2.97 -12.32 -10.22
C TRP A 173 -3.15 -12.41 -11.72
N THR A 174 -4.00 -13.31 -12.17
CA THR A 174 -4.21 -13.63 -13.58
C THR A 174 -5.54 -13.08 -14.08
N GLU A 175 -5.70 -13.00 -15.41
CA GLU A 175 -7.00 -12.66 -16.01
C GLU A 175 -8.09 -13.67 -15.65
N ALA A 176 -7.74 -14.95 -15.47
CA ALA A 176 -8.68 -15.97 -15.00
C ALA A 176 -9.18 -15.67 -13.56
N MET A 177 -8.31 -15.21 -12.67
CA MET A 177 -8.71 -14.76 -11.32
C MET A 177 -9.60 -13.51 -11.38
N ARG A 178 -9.33 -12.62 -12.35
CA ARG A 178 -10.11 -11.40 -12.53
C ARG A 178 -11.55 -11.69 -12.99
N GLY A 179 -11.77 -12.77 -13.71
CA GLY A 179 -13.07 -13.17 -14.22
C GLY A 179 -13.97 -13.88 -13.20
N GLN A 180 -13.44 -14.25 -12.04
CA GLN A 180 -14.17 -14.94 -10.96
C GLN A 180 -14.88 -13.96 -10.03
#